data_bde73fa91dcb90632f5a292e772a19f6
#
_entry.id   bde73fa91dcb90632f5a292e772a19f6
#
_cell.length_a   1.000
_cell.length_b   1.000
_cell.length_c   1.000
_cell.angle_alpha   90.00
_cell.angle_beta   90.00
_cell.angle_gamma   90.00
#
_symmetry.space_group_name_H-M   'P 1'
#
loop_
_entity.id
_entity.type
_entity.pdbx_description
1 polymer ?
#
loop_
_entity_poly.entity_id
_entity_poly.type
_entity_poly.pdbx_seq_one_letter_code
_entity_poly.pdbx_strand_id
1 'polypeptide(L)'
;MNRSSSARLLTVLLVITMLSPLVQAEIDPRLTASPTAQEADADNPAEYTITIHNDGDDDMAVSLSTQQDSSNCNGFSSTIEQVSGTIGGGESEQVTLTVSVNEQANGECETTVQATATGGAGAPKNADVTVTTTAGDGGGLYAVKLSTDETDVEFDGSDSVVWEVEVENTGEQQANVQLEMTSDNDCESDDLTAEVDPTVVQLDSGDTETVEVTVDVPDGSSTEAGEHCFLLMATVTNDPN
;
A
#
# COMPACT_ATOMS: atom_id res chain seq x y z
N MET A 1 -18.38 -7.41 84.99
CA MET A 1 -19.11 -6.39 84.25
C MET A 1 -18.25 -5.96 83.09
N ASN A 2 -18.52 -6.44 81.90
CA ASN A 2 -17.64 -6.32 80.75
C ASN A 2 -18.42 -5.67 79.60
N ARG A 3 -18.41 -4.36 79.49
CA ARG A 3 -19.14 -3.54 78.50
C ARG A 3 -18.26 -2.76 77.55
N SER A 4 -16.95 -3.02 77.46
CA SER A 4 -16.06 -2.16 76.62
C SER A 4 -15.51 -2.81 75.35
N SER A 5 -15.79 -4.10 75.07
CA SER A 5 -15.23 -4.78 73.93
C SER A 5 -16.04 -4.67 72.62
N SER A 6 -17.38 -4.47 72.74
CA SER A 6 -18.26 -4.47 71.55
C SER A 6 -18.21 -3.17 70.73
N ALA A 7 -17.96 -2.04 71.34
CA ALA A 7 -17.86 -0.72 70.67
C ALA A 7 -16.63 -0.56 69.80
N ARG A 8 -15.51 -1.17 70.19
CA ARG A 8 -14.24 -1.05 69.47
C ARG A 8 -14.20 -1.95 68.20
N LEU A 9 -14.93 -3.05 68.21
CA LEU A 9 -15.03 -3.95 67.05
C LEU A 9 -15.88 -3.35 65.95
N LEU A 10 -16.97 -2.63 66.34
CA LEU A 10 -17.86 -1.99 65.39
C LEU A 10 -17.18 -0.81 64.64
N THR A 11 -16.29 -0.07 65.32
CA THR A 11 -15.55 1.07 64.71
C THR A 11 -14.50 0.58 63.73
N VAL A 12 -13.85 -0.55 63.96
CA VAL A 12 -12.87 -1.13 63.05
C VAL A 12 -13.54 -1.73 61.80
N LEU A 13 -14.70 -2.31 61.96
CA LEU A 13 -15.44 -2.86 60.81
C LEU A 13 -16.00 -1.76 59.90
N LEU A 14 -16.41 -0.62 60.44
CA LEU A 14 -16.93 0.51 59.67
C LEU A 14 -15.81 1.25 58.87
N VAL A 15 -14.55 1.24 59.35
CA VAL A 15 -13.41 1.85 58.63
C VAL A 15 -12.93 0.97 57.47
N ILE A 16 -13.07 -0.37 57.56
CA ILE A 16 -12.66 -1.28 56.48
C ILE A 16 -13.62 -1.20 55.28
N THR A 17 -14.92 -0.94 55.51
CA THR A 17 -15.90 -0.81 54.39
C THR A 17 -15.79 0.49 53.63
N MET A 18 -15.05 1.50 54.09
CA MET A 18 -14.87 2.78 53.39
C MET A 18 -13.60 2.84 52.52
N LEU A 19 -12.78 1.77 52.51
CA LEU A 19 -11.63 1.66 51.58
C LEU A 19 -11.97 0.74 50.39
N SER A 20 -13.19 0.85 49.84
CA SER A 20 -13.44 0.37 48.49
C SER A 20 -12.60 1.24 47.55
N PRO A 21 -11.69 0.69 46.77
CA PRO A 21 -11.03 1.48 45.73
C PRO A 21 -12.16 2.07 44.86
N LEU A 22 -12.16 3.38 44.73
CA LEU A 22 -12.94 4.05 43.68
C LEU A 22 -12.39 3.50 42.35
N VAL A 23 -13.07 2.51 41.78
CA VAL A 23 -12.83 2.15 40.38
C VAL A 23 -13.22 3.39 39.62
N GLN A 24 -12.23 4.16 39.18
CA GLN A 24 -12.49 5.24 38.26
C GLN A 24 -12.87 4.60 36.94
N ALA A 25 -14.04 4.93 36.49
CA ALA A 25 -14.48 4.61 35.14
C ALA A 25 -13.50 5.23 34.15
N GLU A 26 -13.06 4.46 33.19
CA GLU A 26 -11.95 4.78 32.29
C GLU A 26 -12.34 4.50 30.85
N ILE A 27 -11.93 5.38 29.93
CA ILE A 27 -12.00 5.09 28.51
C ILE A 27 -10.75 4.31 28.09
N ASP A 28 -10.86 3.39 27.14
CA ASP A 28 -9.72 2.62 26.61
C ASP A 28 -9.87 2.39 25.09
N PRO A 29 -9.42 3.36 24.26
CA PRO A 29 -9.57 3.25 22.81
C PRO A 29 -8.60 2.25 22.22
N ARG A 30 -9.07 1.41 21.32
CA ARG A 30 -8.30 0.51 20.48
C ARG A 30 -8.81 0.56 19.05
N LEU A 31 -7.90 0.61 18.07
CA LEU A 31 -8.23 0.58 16.65
C LEU A 31 -7.86 -0.77 16.03
N THR A 32 -8.68 -1.20 15.08
CA THR A 32 -8.37 -2.31 14.15
C THR A 32 -8.79 -1.94 12.74
N ALA A 33 -8.11 -2.50 11.74
CA ALA A 33 -8.42 -2.28 10.33
C ALA A 33 -8.70 -3.62 9.63
N SER A 34 -9.62 -3.61 8.67
CA SER A 34 -9.91 -4.76 7.81
C SER A 34 -10.35 -4.30 6.41
N PRO A 35 -9.68 -4.79 5.35
CA PRO A 35 -8.38 -5.47 5.38
C PRO A 35 -7.26 -4.55 5.89
N THR A 36 -6.03 -5.06 6.03
CA THR A 36 -4.85 -4.26 6.42
C THR A 36 -3.99 -3.83 5.24
N ALA A 37 -4.22 -4.42 4.06
CA ALA A 37 -3.56 -4.07 2.82
C ALA A 37 -4.52 -4.22 1.64
N GLN A 38 -4.45 -3.30 0.68
CA GLN A 38 -5.21 -3.31 -0.57
C GLN A 38 -4.42 -2.64 -1.69
N GLU A 39 -4.75 -3.01 -2.92
CA GLU A 39 -4.36 -2.28 -4.12
C GLU A 39 -5.38 -1.18 -4.42
N ALA A 40 -4.91 -0.07 -5.00
CA ALA A 40 -5.74 1.03 -5.48
C ALA A 40 -5.19 1.53 -6.81
N ASP A 41 -6.07 1.97 -7.69
CA ASP A 41 -5.74 2.67 -8.92
C ASP A 41 -6.44 4.04 -8.96
N ALA A 42 -6.23 4.82 -10.02
CA ALA A 42 -6.77 6.18 -10.13
C ALA A 42 -8.31 6.24 -10.08
N ASP A 43 -8.97 5.17 -10.51
CA ASP A 43 -10.43 5.07 -10.60
C ASP A 43 -11.04 4.25 -9.46
N ASN A 44 -10.25 3.36 -8.85
CA ASN A 44 -10.68 2.44 -7.80
C ASN A 44 -9.88 2.68 -6.51
N PRO A 45 -10.33 3.57 -5.62
CA PRO A 45 -9.67 3.81 -4.36
C PRO A 45 -9.75 2.59 -3.44
N ALA A 46 -8.73 2.39 -2.61
CA ALA A 46 -8.78 1.39 -1.55
C ALA A 46 -9.69 1.83 -0.41
N GLU A 47 -10.57 0.96 0.03
CA GLU A 47 -11.47 1.20 1.15
C GLU A 47 -11.17 0.23 2.30
N TYR A 48 -10.95 0.79 3.49
CA TYR A 48 -10.66 0.04 4.71
C TYR A 48 -11.74 0.30 5.75
N THR A 49 -12.23 -0.74 6.40
CA THR A 49 -13.09 -0.62 7.57
C THR A 49 -12.22 -0.46 8.81
N ILE A 50 -12.28 0.69 9.44
CA ILE A 50 -11.63 0.97 10.72
C ILE A 50 -12.65 0.76 11.83
N THR A 51 -12.37 -0.18 12.73
CA THR A 51 -13.21 -0.43 13.90
C THR A 51 -12.56 0.21 15.13
N ILE A 52 -13.32 1.09 15.77
CA ILE A 52 -12.93 1.79 16.99
C ILE A 52 -13.60 1.09 18.16
N HIS A 53 -12.81 0.48 19.03
CA HIS A 53 -13.28 -0.20 20.24
C HIS A 53 -13.08 0.71 21.45
N ASN A 54 -14.05 0.74 22.32
CA ASN A 54 -13.92 1.27 23.67
C ASN A 54 -13.85 0.09 24.65
N ASP A 55 -12.63 -0.34 24.95
CA ASP A 55 -12.42 -1.45 25.89
C ASP A 55 -12.56 -1.01 27.37
N GLY A 56 -12.86 0.28 27.62
CA GLY A 56 -13.14 0.86 28.93
C GLY A 56 -14.61 0.77 29.35
N ASP A 57 -14.91 1.34 30.52
CA ASP A 57 -16.25 1.30 31.13
C ASP A 57 -17.06 2.60 30.92
N ASP A 58 -16.40 3.70 30.55
CA ASP A 58 -17.05 5.02 30.32
C ASP A 58 -17.27 5.29 28.84
N ASP A 59 -18.25 6.14 28.53
CA ASP A 59 -18.48 6.64 27.18
C ASP A 59 -17.31 7.50 26.71
N MET A 60 -16.87 7.31 25.47
CA MET A 60 -15.82 8.10 24.84
C MET A 60 -16.28 8.82 23.58
N ALA A 61 -15.88 10.07 23.41
CA ALA A 61 -15.94 10.79 22.14
C ALA A 61 -14.59 10.67 21.43
N VAL A 62 -14.61 10.39 20.11
CA VAL A 62 -13.41 10.12 19.34
C VAL A 62 -13.29 11.09 18.17
N SER A 63 -12.09 11.61 17.96
CA SER A 63 -11.69 12.36 16.77
C SER A 63 -10.63 11.55 16.03
N LEU A 64 -10.82 11.38 14.72
CA LEU A 64 -9.93 10.62 13.85
C LEU A 64 -9.14 11.54 12.93
N SER A 65 -7.90 11.19 12.67
CA SER A 65 -7.04 11.83 11.67
C SER A 65 -6.19 10.79 10.96
N THR A 66 -5.73 11.10 9.75
CA THR A 66 -4.82 10.27 8.97
C THR A 66 -3.46 10.93 8.85
N GLN A 67 -2.40 10.13 8.81
CA GLN A 67 -1.04 10.55 8.55
C GLN A 67 -0.40 9.59 7.53
N GLN A 68 0.28 10.17 6.54
CA GLN A 68 1.04 9.48 5.50
C GLN A 68 2.47 10.01 5.49
N ASP A 69 3.46 9.14 5.22
CA ASP A 69 4.84 9.57 5.03
C ASP A 69 4.99 10.16 3.62
N SER A 70 5.24 11.48 3.55
CA SER A 70 5.38 12.20 2.28
C SER A 70 6.54 11.72 1.41
N SER A 71 7.49 10.96 1.95
CA SER A 71 8.61 10.40 1.18
C SER A 71 8.21 9.20 0.32
N ASN A 72 7.23 8.41 0.78
CA ASN A 72 6.80 7.16 0.15
C ASN A 72 5.37 7.22 -0.40
N CYS A 73 4.61 8.25 -0.08
CA CYS A 73 3.20 8.38 -0.44
C CYS A 73 2.96 9.47 -1.50
N ASN A 74 3.91 9.66 -2.43
CA ASN A 74 3.68 10.59 -3.52
C ASN A 74 2.54 10.08 -4.42
N GLY A 75 1.56 10.93 -4.70
CA GLY A 75 0.39 10.54 -5.48
C GLY A 75 -0.74 9.86 -4.69
N PHE A 76 -0.54 9.59 -3.39
CA PHE A 76 -1.57 9.06 -2.51
C PHE A 76 -2.24 10.17 -1.71
N SER A 77 -3.54 9.98 -1.43
CA SER A 77 -4.31 10.84 -0.53
C SER A 77 -5.28 10.00 0.29
N SER A 78 -5.56 10.42 1.53
CA SER A 78 -6.44 9.68 2.42
C SER A 78 -7.54 10.55 3.01
N THR A 79 -8.73 9.99 3.13
CA THR A 79 -9.87 10.59 3.83
C THR A 79 -10.48 9.56 4.79
N ILE A 80 -10.92 10.01 5.97
CA ILE A 80 -11.55 9.15 6.96
C ILE A 80 -12.87 9.75 7.43
N GLU A 81 -13.89 8.89 7.51
CA GLU A 81 -15.17 9.27 8.14
C GLU A 81 -14.99 9.52 9.63
N GLN A 82 -15.76 10.45 10.18
CA GLN A 82 -15.72 10.75 11.61
C GLN A 82 -16.82 9.99 12.34
N VAL A 83 -16.51 9.58 13.58
CA VAL A 83 -17.49 9.01 14.51
C VAL A 83 -18.59 10.01 14.81
N SER A 84 -19.85 9.58 14.71
CA SER A 84 -21.00 10.43 14.98
C SER A 84 -21.52 10.20 16.40
N GLY A 85 -20.97 10.88 17.40
CA GLY A 85 -21.44 10.79 18.78
C GLY A 85 -20.40 10.19 19.72
N THR A 86 -20.85 9.41 20.70
CA THR A 86 -19.99 8.74 21.68
C THR A 86 -20.11 7.22 21.56
N ILE A 87 -18.99 6.53 21.78
CA ILE A 87 -18.94 5.05 21.86
C ILE A 87 -19.05 4.66 23.31
N GLY A 88 -20.09 3.89 23.68
CA GLY A 88 -20.31 3.42 25.04
C GLY A 88 -19.21 2.48 25.53
N GLY A 89 -19.08 2.36 26.84
CA GLY A 89 -18.13 1.41 27.43
C GLY A 89 -18.40 -0.04 26.98
N GLY A 90 -17.38 -0.72 26.47
CA GLY A 90 -17.47 -2.07 25.90
C GLY A 90 -18.06 -2.15 24.50
N GLU A 91 -18.42 -1.01 23.88
CA GLU A 91 -18.98 -0.94 22.52
C GLU A 91 -17.92 -0.64 21.47
N SER A 92 -18.31 -0.73 20.18
CA SER A 92 -17.47 -0.37 19.05
C SER A 92 -18.26 0.29 17.94
N GLU A 93 -17.60 1.14 17.15
CA GLU A 93 -18.15 1.77 15.95
C GLU A 93 -17.21 1.57 14.78
N GLN A 94 -17.76 1.51 13.56
CA GLN A 94 -17.01 1.34 12.32
C GLN A 94 -17.11 2.59 11.46
N VAL A 95 -16.00 2.97 10.86
CA VAL A 95 -15.91 4.07 9.90
C VAL A 95 -15.10 3.61 8.69
N THR A 96 -15.27 4.28 7.56
CA THR A 96 -14.52 4.02 6.33
C THR A 96 -13.31 4.95 6.24
N LEU A 97 -12.13 4.36 6.00
CA LEU A 97 -10.95 5.03 5.50
C LEU A 97 -10.87 4.78 4.00
N THR A 98 -10.81 5.83 3.20
CA THR A 98 -10.59 5.76 1.76
C THR A 98 -9.21 6.29 1.43
N VAL A 99 -8.41 5.51 0.72
CA VAL A 99 -7.11 5.91 0.17
C VAL A 99 -7.20 5.93 -1.34
N SER A 100 -7.10 7.14 -1.91
CA SER A 100 -7.10 7.36 -3.35
C SER A 100 -5.67 7.53 -3.85
N VAL A 101 -5.40 7.06 -5.05
CA VAL A 101 -4.13 7.24 -5.76
C VAL A 101 -4.38 8.07 -7.02
N ASN A 102 -3.37 8.75 -7.50
CA ASN A 102 -3.39 9.38 -8.82
C ASN A 102 -2.43 8.65 -9.76
N GLU A 103 -2.42 9.02 -11.03
CA GLU A 103 -1.60 8.42 -12.09
C GLU A 103 -0.08 8.47 -11.83
N GLN A 104 0.38 9.29 -10.87
CA GLN A 104 1.80 9.42 -10.51
C GLN A 104 2.17 8.58 -9.29
N ALA A 105 1.19 7.91 -8.66
CA ALA A 105 1.44 7.05 -7.53
C ALA A 105 2.14 5.78 -7.97
N ASN A 106 3.16 5.39 -7.22
CA ASN A 106 3.85 4.14 -7.44
C ASN A 106 4.29 3.54 -6.10
N GLY A 107 4.44 2.21 -6.08
CA GLY A 107 4.88 1.50 -4.88
C GLY A 107 3.83 1.45 -3.77
N GLU A 108 4.29 1.39 -2.54
CA GLU A 108 3.45 1.21 -1.36
C GLU A 108 3.43 2.48 -0.50
N CYS A 109 2.25 2.81 0.02
CA CYS A 109 2.03 3.89 0.98
C CYS A 109 1.41 3.35 2.26
N GLU A 110 2.06 3.63 3.39
CA GLU A 110 1.49 3.38 4.71
C GLU A 110 0.66 4.57 5.17
N THR A 111 -0.61 4.31 5.49
CA THR A 111 -1.52 5.30 6.07
C THR A 111 -1.82 4.92 7.52
N THR A 112 -1.42 5.76 8.45
CA THR A 112 -1.71 5.60 9.88
C THR A 112 -2.96 6.40 10.24
N VAL A 113 -3.98 5.72 10.75
CA VAL A 113 -5.16 6.34 11.37
C VAL A 113 -4.84 6.54 12.85
N GLN A 114 -5.02 7.78 13.33
CA GLN A 114 -4.86 8.15 14.73
C GLN A 114 -6.21 8.53 15.31
N ALA A 115 -6.56 7.94 16.44
CA ALA A 115 -7.70 8.29 17.25
C ALA A 115 -7.27 9.06 18.49
N THR A 116 -7.93 10.18 18.77
CA THR A 116 -7.85 10.86 20.07
C THR A 116 -9.21 10.72 20.75
N ALA A 117 -9.24 9.97 21.83
CA ALA A 117 -10.43 9.72 22.62
C ALA A 117 -10.48 10.61 23.85
N THR A 118 -11.64 11.17 24.14
CA THR A 118 -11.93 11.97 25.34
C THR A 118 -13.19 11.45 26.02
N GLY A 119 -13.19 11.45 27.33
CA GLY A 119 -14.32 10.95 28.15
C GLY A 119 -13.84 10.60 29.55
N GLY A 120 -14.78 10.21 30.41
CA GLY A 120 -14.46 9.87 31.79
C GLY A 120 -13.78 11.01 32.56
N ALA A 121 -13.09 10.63 33.63
CA ALA A 121 -12.38 11.57 34.53
C ALA A 121 -10.88 11.72 34.17
N GLY A 122 -10.41 11.10 33.09
CA GLY A 122 -8.99 11.03 32.73
C GLY A 122 -8.54 12.04 31.66
N ALA A 123 -7.25 12.03 31.37
CA ALA A 123 -6.67 12.74 30.24
C ALA A 123 -7.07 12.07 28.92
N PRO A 124 -7.04 12.78 27.78
CA PRO A 124 -7.24 12.17 26.46
C PRO A 124 -6.32 10.96 26.24
N LYS A 125 -6.84 9.91 25.62
CA LYS A 125 -6.06 8.72 25.22
C LYS A 125 -5.98 8.62 23.70
N ASN A 126 -4.89 8.08 23.21
CA ASN A 126 -4.65 7.89 21.80
C ASN A 126 -4.54 6.40 21.47
N ALA A 127 -5.00 6.05 20.29
CA ALA A 127 -4.78 4.76 19.66
C ALA A 127 -4.48 4.97 18.17
N ASP A 128 -3.75 4.05 17.56
CA ASP A 128 -3.43 4.11 16.14
C ASP A 128 -3.54 2.74 15.48
N VAL A 129 -3.74 2.73 14.17
CA VAL A 129 -3.67 1.57 13.29
C VAL A 129 -3.12 2.00 11.94
N THR A 130 -2.27 1.17 11.34
CA THR A 130 -1.68 1.42 10.03
C THR A 130 -2.23 0.43 9.01
N VAL A 131 -2.52 0.92 7.81
CA VAL A 131 -2.86 0.13 6.63
C VAL A 131 -1.88 0.43 5.51
N THR A 132 -1.67 -0.54 4.62
CA THR A 132 -0.80 -0.42 3.45
C THR A 132 -1.64 -0.38 2.18
N THR A 133 -1.44 0.64 1.36
CA THR A 133 -2.03 0.72 0.02
C THR A 133 -0.92 0.61 -1.00
N THR A 134 -1.03 -0.35 -1.91
CA THR A 134 -0.13 -0.48 -3.06
C THR A 134 -0.80 0.23 -4.23
N ALA A 135 -0.07 1.15 -4.89
CA ALA A 135 -0.51 1.63 -6.18
C ALA A 135 -0.46 0.43 -7.13
N GLY A 136 -1.64 0.02 -7.61
CA GLY A 136 -1.73 -1.00 -8.64
C GLY A 136 -1.00 -0.52 -9.89
N ASP A 137 -0.59 -1.43 -10.73
CA ASP A 137 -0.17 -1.14 -12.11
C ASP A 137 -1.38 -0.60 -12.90
N GLY A 138 -2.35 -0.09 -12.15
CA GLY A 138 -3.64 0.37 -12.59
C GLY A 138 -3.49 1.46 -13.60
N GLY A 139 -4.14 1.22 -14.67
CA GLY A 139 -4.31 2.06 -15.78
C GLY A 139 -4.56 3.51 -15.46
N GLY A 140 -3.47 4.30 -15.38
CA GLY A 140 -3.57 5.71 -15.73
C GLY A 140 -4.17 5.80 -17.14
N LEU A 141 -4.58 6.96 -17.56
CA LEU A 141 -5.09 7.17 -18.93
C LEU A 141 -4.17 6.51 -19.97
N TYR A 142 -2.86 6.48 -19.68
CA TYR A 142 -1.82 5.90 -20.52
C TYR A 142 -0.88 5.03 -19.67
N ALA A 143 -1.05 3.73 -19.73
CA ALA A 143 -0.21 2.76 -19.03
C ALA A 143 0.06 1.56 -19.93
N VAL A 144 1.29 1.03 -19.88
CA VAL A 144 1.69 -0.16 -20.62
C VAL A 144 2.46 -1.10 -19.73
N LYS A 145 2.27 -2.39 -19.97
CA LYS A 145 2.97 -3.47 -19.28
C LYS A 145 3.73 -4.31 -20.30
N LEU A 146 4.98 -4.64 -19.98
CA LEU A 146 5.76 -5.62 -20.72
C LEU A 146 5.79 -6.94 -19.96
N SER A 147 5.63 -8.05 -20.66
CA SER A 147 5.77 -9.40 -20.11
C SER A 147 6.41 -10.35 -21.11
N THR A 148 7.19 -11.30 -20.62
CA THR A 148 7.78 -12.39 -21.40
C THR A 148 7.79 -13.68 -20.57
N ASP A 149 7.67 -14.80 -21.25
CA ASP A 149 7.73 -16.12 -20.62
C ASP A 149 9.19 -16.56 -20.32
N GLU A 150 10.17 -15.97 -21.01
CA GLU A 150 11.58 -16.31 -20.89
C GLU A 150 12.42 -15.05 -20.62
N THR A 151 13.13 -15.04 -19.51
CA THR A 151 14.04 -13.94 -19.13
C THR A 151 15.51 -14.27 -19.36
N ASP A 152 15.85 -15.56 -19.48
CA ASP A 152 17.21 -16.06 -19.62
C ASP A 152 17.27 -17.09 -20.73
N VAL A 153 18.17 -16.91 -21.71
CA VAL A 153 18.42 -17.87 -22.77
C VAL A 153 19.92 -18.14 -22.90
N GLU A 154 20.28 -19.42 -22.87
CA GLU A 154 21.64 -19.86 -23.16
C GLU A 154 21.80 -20.08 -24.68
N PHE A 155 22.82 -19.50 -25.28
CA PHE A 155 23.14 -19.73 -26.68
C PHE A 155 24.63 -19.94 -26.92
N ASP A 156 24.98 -20.64 -28.01
CA ASP A 156 26.36 -21.04 -28.30
C ASP A 156 27.13 -20.03 -29.19
N GLY A 157 26.51 -18.89 -29.49
CA GLY A 157 27.09 -17.79 -30.27
C GLY A 157 27.11 -18.03 -31.78
N SER A 158 26.36 -19.03 -32.30
CA SER A 158 26.35 -19.35 -33.73
C SER A 158 25.20 -18.75 -34.50
N ASP A 159 24.12 -18.36 -33.81
CA ASP A 159 22.89 -17.86 -34.40
C ASP A 159 22.36 -16.66 -33.59
N SER A 160 21.36 -15.92 -34.13
CA SER A 160 20.59 -14.91 -33.39
C SER A 160 19.66 -15.58 -32.37
N VAL A 161 19.43 -14.92 -31.26
CA VAL A 161 18.42 -15.31 -30.26
C VAL A 161 17.22 -14.40 -30.39
N VAL A 162 16.03 -14.99 -30.40
CA VAL A 162 14.77 -14.25 -30.54
C VAL A 162 13.89 -14.51 -29.31
N TRP A 163 13.38 -13.43 -28.70
CA TRP A 163 12.37 -13.49 -27.65
C TRP A 163 11.07 -12.86 -28.11
N GLU A 164 9.98 -13.42 -27.66
CA GLU A 164 8.67 -12.80 -27.77
C GLU A 164 8.36 -12.04 -26.48
N VAL A 165 7.99 -10.75 -26.63
CA VAL A 165 7.58 -9.90 -25.53
C VAL A 165 6.16 -9.41 -25.81
N GLU A 166 5.27 -9.60 -24.85
CA GLU A 166 3.92 -9.07 -24.89
C GLU A 166 3.92 -7.62 -24.38
N VAL A 167 3.31 -6.74 -25.16
CA VAL A 167 3.07 -5.33 -24.83
C VAL A 167 1.57 -5.18 -24.63
N GLU A 168 1.13 -4.98 -23.40
CA GLU A 168 -0.28 -4.80 -23.03
C GLU A 168 -0.54 -3.33 -22.70
N ASN A 169 -1.59 -2.75 -23.28
CA ASN A 169 -2.09 -1.46 -22.86
C ASN A 169 -3.03 -1.65 -21.67
N THR A 170 -2.52 -1.42 -20.46
CA THR A 170 -3.29 -1.47 -19.21
C THR A 170 -4.00 -0.14 -18.91
N GLY A 171 -3.78 0.91 -19.74
CA GLY A 171 -4.43 2.22 -19.62
C GLY A 171 -5.84 2.26 -20.18
N GLU A 172 -6.57 3.33 -19.89
CA GLU A 172 -7.94 3.55 -20.36
C GLU A 172 -8.02 4.15 -21.77
N GLN A 173 -6.94 4.77 -22.23
CA GLN A 173 -6.86 5.42 -23.53
C GLN A 173 -5.98 4.62 -24.49
N GLN A 174 -6.19 4.81 -25.78
CA GLN A 174 -5.31 4.27 -26.81
C GLN A 174 -3.88 4.75 -26.59
N ALA A 175 -2.92 3.84 -26.48
CA ALA A 175 -1.51 4.12 -26.31
C ALA A 175 -0.73 3.96 -27.62
N ASN A 176 0.11 4.94 -27.96
CA ASN A 176 1.17 4.81 -28.95
C ASN A 176 2.47 4.54 -28.21
N VAL A 177 2.93 3.30 -28.24
CA VAL A 177 4.07 2.82 -27.47
C VAL A 177 5.30 2.79 -28.34
N GLN A 178 6.33 3.54 -27.98
CA GLN A 178 7.66 3.43 -28.56
C GLN A 178 8.50 2.46 -27.76
N LEU A 179 9.12 1.51 -28.44
CA LEU A 179 9.98 0.49 -27.88
C LEU A 179 11.43 0.77 -28.25
N GLU A 180 12.31 0.67 -27.25
CA GLU A 180 13.75 0.93 -27.44
C GLU A 180 14.56 -0.08 -26.65
N MET A 181 15.56 -0.66 -27.30
CA MET A 181 16.55 -1.51 -26.65
C MET A 181 17.70 -0.67 -26.12
N THR A 182 18.11 -0.94 -24.88
CA THR A 182 19.29 -0.32 -24.28
C THR A 182 20.14 -1.39 -23.60
N SER A 183 21.45 -1.19 -23.53
CA SER A 183 22.33 -2.06 -22.75
C SER A 183 22.15 -1.78 -21.26
N ASP A 184 22.09 -2.82 -20.47
CA ASP A 184 22.16 -2.68 -19.01
C ASP A 184 23.64 -2.48 -18.61
N ASN A 185 23.91 -1.44 -17.82
CA ASN A 185 25.26 -1.13 -17.35
C ASN A 185 25.81 -2.12 -16.32
N ASP A 186 24.98 -3.00 -15.81
CA ASP A 186 25.36 -4.00 -14.80
C ASP A 186 25.91 -5.30 -15.41
N CYS A 187 25.78 -5.48 -16.74
CA CYS A 187 26.29 -6.64 -17.48
C CYS A 187 27.14 -6.22 -18.69
N GLU A 188 28.10 -7.06 -19.08
CA GLU A 188 28.94 -6.82 -20.26
C GLU A 188 28.15 -7.15 -21.56
N SER A 189 27.87 -6.14 -22.39
CA SER A 189 27.12 -6.29 -23.66
C SER A 189 27.79 -5.63 -24.87
N ASP A 190 29.03 -5.20 -24.74
CA ASP A 190 29.70 -4.29 -25.71
C ASP A 190 29.81 -4.84 -27.15
N ASP A 191 29.73 -6.15 -27.33
CA ASP A 191 29.91 -6.80 -28.63
C ASP A 191 28.63 -7.36 -29.26
N LEU A 192 27.48 -7.25 -28.54
CA LEU A 192 26.18 -7.74 -29.00
C LEU A 192 25.25 -6.58 -29.37
N THR A 193 24.43 -6.80 -30.38
CA THR A 193 23.38 -5.85 -30.75
C THR A 193 22.01 -6.45 -30.51
N ALA A 194 21.12 -5.69 -29.85
CA ALA A 194 19.73 -6.07 -29.65
C ALA A 194 18.80 -5.12 -30.40
N GLU A 195 17.86 -5.68 -31.11
CA GLU A 195 16.85 -4.95 -31.87
C GLU A 195 15.44 -5.42 -31.46
N VAL A 196 14.47 -4.52 -31.50
CA VAL A 196 13.05 -4.83 -31.29
C VAL A 196 12.25 -4.51 -32.54
N ASP A 197 11.38 -5.40 -32.96
CA ASP A 197 10.50 -5.22 -34.12
C ASP A 197 9.04 -5.65 -33.80
N PRO A 198 8.04 -4.77 -33.96
CA PRO A 198 8.15 -3.38 -34.36
C PRO A 198 8.66 -2.46 -33.25
N THR A 199 9.29 -1.32 -33.60
CA THR A 199 9.71 -0.31 -32.65
C THR A 199 8.59 0.60 -32.15
N VAL A 200 7.41 0.54 -32.78
CA VAL A 200 6.22 1.32 -32.40
C VAL A 200 5.00 0.43 -32.56
N VAL A 201 4.20 0.34 -31.49
CA VAL A 201 2.90 -0.32 -31.49
C VAL A 201 1.80 0.66 -31.07
N GLN A 202 0.60 0.46 -31.60
CA GLN A 202 -0.58 1.22 -31.23
C GLN A 202 -1.64 0.27 -30.69
N LEU A 203 -2.00 0.46 -29.41
CA LEU A 203 -2.86 -0.44 -28.68
C LEU A 203 -4.10 0.30 -28.18
N ASP A 204 -5.29 -0.20 -28.45
CA ASP A 204 -6.50 0.24 -27.77
C ASP A 204 -6.48 -0.26 -26.30
N SER A 205 -7.28 0.36 -25.42
CA SER A 205 -7.35 -0.04 -24.00
C SER A 205 -7.64 -1.54 -23.85
N GLY A 206 -6.81 -2.24 -23.12
CA GLY A 206 -6.90 -3.69 -22.87
C GLY A 206 -6.38 -4.59 -23.99
N ASP A 207 -5.84 -3.99 -25.08
CA ASP A 207 -5.24 -4.76 -26.17
C ASP A 207 -3.80 -5.16 -25.86
N THR A 208 -3.39 -6.30 -26.39
CA THR A 208 -2.03 -6.84 -26.28
C THR A 208 -1.48 -7.10 -27.68
N GLU A 209 -0.20 -6.76 -27.91
CA GLU A 209 0.56 -7.09 -29.11
C GLU A 209 1.87 -7.75 -28.75
N THR A 210 2.26 -8.79 -29.50
CA THR A 210 3.55 -9.47 -29.32
C THR A 210 4.58 -8.83 -30.24
N VAL A 211 5.73 -8.46 -29.67
CA VAL A 211 6.89 -7.94 -30.42
C VAL A 211 8.06 -8.89 -30.30
N GLU A 212 8.92 -8.92 -31.32
CA GLU A 212 10.11 -9.74 -31.31
C GLU A 212 11.34 -8.91 -30.89
N VAL A 213 12.11 -9.43 -29.94
CA VAL A 213 13.43 -8.90 -29.59
C VAL A 213 14.47 -9.86 -30.12
N THR A 214 15.35 -9.39 -31.00
CA THR A 214 16.41 -10.18 -31.58
C THR A 214 17.76 -9.69 -31.08
N VAL A 215 18.59 -10.61 -30.59
CA VAL A 215 20.00 -10.35 -30.25
C VAL A 215 20.88 -11.05 -31.25
N ASP A 216 21.68 -10.29 -31.95
CA ASP A 216 22.61 -10.79 -32.95
C ASP A 216 24.05 -10.80 -32.43
N VAL A 217 24.76 -11.89 -32.72
CA VAL A 217 26.19 -11.99 -32.51
C VAL A 217 26.88 -11.63 -33.85
N PRO A 218 27.66 -10.55 -33.93
CA PRO A 218 28.36 -10.19 -35.17
C PRO A 218 29.31 -11.24 -35.65
N ASP A 219 29.28 -11.56 -36.94
CA ASP A 219 30.19 -12.50 -37.59
C ASP A 219 31.65 -12.13 -37.33
N GLY A 220 32.43 -13.07 -36.77
CA GLY A 220 33.85 -12.91 -36.49
C GLY A 220 34.14 -12.07 -35.23
N SER A 221 33.17 -11.77 -34.42
CA SER A 221 33.37 -11.19 -33.10
C SER A 221 34.09 -12.19 -32.19
N SER A 222 34.89 -11.70 -31.28
CA SER A 222 35.52 -12.48 -30.21
C SER A 222 34.70 -12.31 -28.92
N THR A 223 33.39 -12.32 -29.02
CA THR A 223 32.51 -12.19 -27.85
C THR A 223 32.91 -13.19 -26.79
N GLU A 224 33.32 -12.71 -25.63
CA GLU A 224 33.68 -13.55 -24.51
C GLU A 224 32.45 -14.27 -23.96
N ALA A 225 32.63 -15.51 -23.53
CA ALA A 225 31.54 -16.21 -22.85
C ALA A 225 31.25 -15.53 -21.50
N GLY A 226 30.05 -15.07 -21.33
CA GLY A 226 29.60 -14.33 -20.15
C GLY A 226 28.10 -14.13 -20.15
N GLU A 227 27.60 -13.45 -19.13
CA GLU A 227 26.23 -13.00 -19.05
C GLU A 227 26.11 -11.63 -19.73
N HIS A 228 25.20 -11.51 -20.69
CA HIS A 228 24.93 -10.29 -21.42
C HIS A 228 23.49 -9.87 -21.14
N CYS A 229 23.28 -8.62 -20.72
CA CYS A 229 21.98 -8.13 -20.32
C CYS A 229 21.51 -6.98 -21.23
N PHE A 230 20.23 -7.02 -21.58
CA PHE A 230 19.56 -5.98 -22.36
C PHE A 230 18.30 -5.53 -21.62
N LEU A 231 17.99 -4.26 -21.75
CA LEU A 231 16.78 -3.67 -21.20
C LEU A 231 15.88 -3.20 -22.34
N LEU A 232 14.66 -3.74 -22.43
CA LEU A 232 13.64 -3.22 -23.31
C LEU A 232 12.85 -2.15 -22.57
N MET A 233 12.84 -0.94 -23.11
CA MET A 233 12.07 0.20 -22.58
C MET A 233 10.84 0.45 -23.44
N ALA A 234 9.69 0.63 -22.79
CA ALA A 234 8.45 1.07 -23.44
C ALA A 234 8.09 2.48 -22.97
N THR A 235 7.84 3.37 -23.93
CA THR A 235 7.43 4.76 -23.64
C THR A 235 6.14 5.06 -24.36
N VAL A 236 5.13 5.52 -23.64
CA VAL A 236 3.89 6.01 -24.25
C VAL A 236 4.10 7.43 -24.77
N THR A 237 4.01 7.61 -26.10
CA THR A 237 4.38 8.87 -26.76
C THR A 237 3.23 9.85 -26.93
N ASN A 238 2.00 9.41 -26.75
CA ASN A 238 0.79 10.24 -26.81
C ASN A 238 0.24 10.65 -25.43
N ASP A 239 0.97 10.34 -24.35
CA ASP A 239 0.72 10.91 -23.04
C ASP A 239 1.01 12.42 -23.05
N PRO A 240 0.05 13.30 -22.69
CA PRO A 240 0.24 14.74 -22.71
C PRO A 240 1.06 15.30 -21.54
N ASN A 241 1.53 14.45 -20.59
CA ASN A 241 2.26 14.86 -19.38
C ASN A 241 3.79 14.75 -19.55
#